data_cc327e9eb88c9e0fe1a5cf01d34191ac
#
_entry.id   cc327e9eb88c9e0fe1a5cf01d34191ac
#
_cell.length_a   1.000
_cell.length_b   1.000
_cell.length_c   1.000
_cell.angle_alpha   90.00
_cell.angle_beta   90.00
_cell.angle_gamma   90.00
#
_symmetry.space_group_name_H-M   'P 1'
#
loop_
_entity.id
_entity.type
_entity.pdbx_description
1 polymer ?
#
loop_
_entity_poly.entity_id
_entity_poly.type
_entity_poly.pdbx_seq_one_letter_code
_entity_poly.pdbx_strand_id
1 'polypeptide(L)'
;MRYLCAVLMLASGLLLGSTEALSADAAIHNGSKVAFAYTLTVDGKVVDTSEGRTPLEYTQGDGKMIPGLARQLEGLKAGDEKSVVVKPEEAYGSPNPSAIREVPLSQLPSQPKPQVGMMLQVQNKQGQVFPARIADIKSDKAMIDLNHPLAGKTLNFKIKIVSVT
;
A
#
# COMPACT_ATOMS: atom_id res chain seq x y z
N MET A 1 -0.45 -83.17 -4.68
CA MET A 1 -1.86 -82.83 -4.97
C MET A 1 -2.30 -81.66 -4.15
N ARG A 2 -2.91 -80.71 -4.79
CA ARG A 2 -3.62 -79.51 -4.25
C ARG A 2 -2.72 -78.35 -3.83
N TYR A 3 -2.51 -77.48 -4.77
CA TYR A 3 -1.91 -76.16 -4.64
C TYR A 3 -2.92 -75.18 -4.02
N LEU A 4 -2.51 -74.42 -2.98
CA LEU A 4 -3.29 -73.33 -2.43
C LEU A 4 -2.57 -72.03 -2.78
N CYS A 5 -3.08 -71.33 -3.77
CA CYS A 5 -2.62 -69.99 -4.11
C CYS A 5 -3.12 -68.97 -3.08
N ALA A 6 -2.20 -68.37 -2.34
CA ALA A 6 -2.51 -67.17 -1.54
C ALA A 6 -2.31 -65.91 -2.43
N VAL A 7 -3.41 -65.25 -2.70
CA VAL A 7 -3.40 -63.94 -3.41
C VAL A 7 -3.17 -62.86 -2.34
N LEU A 8 -2.00 -62.21 -2.45
CA LEU A 8 -1.65 -61.03 -1.62
C LEU A 8 -2.19 -59.78 -2.34
N MET A 9 -3.28 -59.21 -1.80
CA MET A 9 -3.77 -57.90 -2.23
C MET A 9 -2.91 -56.79 -1.64
N LEU A 10 -2.10 -56.15 -2.50
CA LEU A 10 -1.44 -54.87 -2.18
C LEU A 10 -2.48 -53.75 -2.33
N ALA A 11 -2.94 -53.21 -1.21
CA ALA A 11 -3.72 -51.98 -1.19
C ALA A 11 -2.78 -50.80 -1.40
N SER A 12 -2.67 -50.30 -2.64
CA SER A 12 -2.03 -49.02 -2.95
C SER A 12 -2.92 -47.89 -2.44
N GLY A 13 -2.60 -47.36 -1.28
CA GLY A 13 -3.18 -46.12 -0.77
C GLY A 13 -2.72 -44.93 -1.62
N LEU A 14 -3.60 -44.45 -2.49
CA LEU A 14 -3.40 -43.22 -3.24
C LEU A 14 -3.65 -42.04 -2.29
N LEU A 15 -2.57 -41.45 -1.77
CA LEU A 15 -2.61 -40.16 -1.10
C LEU A 15 -2.95 -39.10 -2.15
N LEU A 16 -4.22 -38.74 -2.24
CA LEU A 16 -4.64 -37.51 -2.92
C LEU A 16 -4.14 -36.34 -2.08
N GLY A 17 -2.95 -35.85 -2.41
CA GLY A 17 -2.51 -34.54 -2.01
C GLY A 17 -3.46 -33.52 -2.63
N SER A 18 -4.31 -32.91 -1.81
CA SER A 18 -5.09 -31.74 -2.19
C SER A 18 -4.09 -30.62 -2.48
N THR A 19 -3.68 -30.48 -3.74
CA THR A 19 -3.09 -29.23 -4.20
C THR A 19 -4.21 -28.22 -4.17
N GLU A 20 -4.17 -27.32 -3.19
CA GLU A 20 -4.94 -26.09 -3.28
C GLU A 20 -4.49 -25.38 -4.56
N ALA A 21 -5.26 -25.56 -5.60
CA ALA A 21 -5.12 -24.78 -6.82
C ALA A 21 -5.41 -23.34 -6.41
N LEU A 22 -4.38 -22.49 -6.34
CA LEU A 22 -4.53 -21.05 -6.33
C LEU A 22 -5.51 -20.69 -7.43
N SER A 23 -6.72 -20.29 -7.04
CA SER A 23 -7.77 -19.98 -7.98
C SER A 23 -7.39 -18.74 -8.77
N ALA A 24 -6.73 -18.94 -9.91
CA ALA A 24 -6.34 -17.85 -10.82
C ALA A 24 -7.57 -17.07 -11.35
N ASP A 25 -8.77 -17.51 -11.01
CA ASP A 25 -10.04 -16.97 -11.51
C ASP A 25 -10.83 -16.19 -10.44
N ALA A 26 -10.33 -16.10 -9.20
CA ALA A 26 -10.97 -15.34 -8.15
C ALA A 26 -10.87 -13.83 -8.44
N ALA A 27 -12.04 -13.19 -8.55
CA ALA A 27 -12.12 -11.74 -8.66
C ALA A 27 -12.00 -11.08 -7.28
N ILE A 28 -11.38 -9.91 -7.23
CA ILE A 28 -11.27 -9.12 -6.00
C ILE A 28 -12.65 -8.72 -5.51
N HIS A 29 -12.99 -9.12 -4.30
CA HIS A 29 -14.21 -8.75 -3.58
C HIS A 29 -13.88 -8.42 -2.12
N ASN A 30 -14.83 -7.91 -1.38
CA ASN A 30 -14.65 -7.59 0.04
C ASN A 30 -14.17 -8.82 0.82
N GLY A 31 -13.07 -8.69 1.57
CA GLY A 31 -12.40 -9.75 2.30
C GLY A 31 -11.28 -10.46 1.54
N SER A 32 -11.14 -10.28 0.22
CA SER A 32 -10.04 -10.86 -0.55
C SER A 32 -8.69 -10.30 -0.09
N LYS A 33 -7.70 -11.18 0.07
CA LYS A 33 -6.30 -10.78 0.20
C LYS A 33 -5.71 -10.63 -1.19
N VAL A 34 -5.17 -9.47 -1.47
CA VAL A 34 -4.69 -9.09 -2.79
C VAL A 34 -3.24 -8.69 -2.71
N ALA A 35 -2.42 -9.27 -3.58
CA ALA A 35 -1.06 -8.79 -3.84
C ALA A 35 -1.00 -8.16 -5.23
N PHE A 36 -0.46 -6.96 -5.33
CA PHE A 36 -0.30 -6.26 -6.61
C PHE A 36 1.01 -5.50 -6.71
N ALA A 37 1.54 -5.47 -7.92
CA ALA A 37 2.65 -4.58 -8.26
C ALA A 37 2.08 -3.25 -8.76
N TYR A 38 2.79 -2.15 -8.49
CA TYR A 38 2.36 -0.82 -8.91
C TYR A 38 3.51 0.11 -9.24
N THR A 39 3.20 1.12 -10.03
CA THR A 39 4.01 2.33 -10.22
C THR A 39 3.09 3.53 -10.03
N LEU A 40 3.42 4.38 -9.06
CA LEU A 40 2.71 5.62 -8.77
C LEU A 40 3.42 6.79 -9.41
N THR A 41 2.68 7.54 -10.23
CA THR A 41 3.14 8.76 -10.89
C THR A 41 2.30 9.95 -10.41
N VAL A 42 2.96 11.05 -10.08
CA VAL A 42 2.33 12.32 -9.70
C VAL A 42 3.00 13.44 -10.48
N ASP A 43 2.22 14.32 -11.09
CA ASP A 43 2.71 15.42 -11.92
C ASP A 43 3.74 14.95 -12.98
N GLY A 44 3.52 13.76 -13.57
CA GLY A 44 4.39 13.16 -14.58
C GLY A 44 5.68 12.52 -14.07
N LYS A 45 5.90 12.49 -12.74
CA LYS A 45 7.11 11.90 -12.13
C LYS A 45 6.72 10.66 -11.34
N VAL A 46 7.50 9.58 -11.46
CA VAL A 46 7.37 8.41 -10.60
C VAL A 46 7.80 8.81 -9.18
N VAL A 47 6.88 8.66 -8.23
CA VAL A 47 7.11 8.99 -6.81
C VAL A 47 7.23 7.74 -5.95
N ASP A 48 6.67 6.63 -6.40
CA ASP A 48 6.83 5.33 -5.73
C ASP A 48 6.56 4.18 -6.72
N THR A 49 7.16 3.01 -6.47
CA THR A 49 6.96 1.81 -7.26
C THR A 49 7.30 0.56 -6.45
N SER A 50 6.64 -0.55 -6.75
CA SER A 50 7.01 -1.87 -6.24
C SER A 50 7.96 -2.62 -7.18
N GLU A 51 8.39 -2.03 -8.30
CA GLU A 51 9.34 -2.67 -9.22
C GLU A 51 10.66 -2.98 -8.50
N GLY A 52 11.13 -4.22 -8.62
CA GLY A 52 12.32 -4.71 -7.89
C GLY A 52 12.10 -4.93 -6.38
N ARG A 53 10.87 -4.85 -5.88
CA ARG A 53 10.49 -5.09 -4.48
C ARG A 53 9.33 -6.09 -4.40
N THR A 54 9.00 -6.52 -3.20
CA THR A 54 7.82 -7.36 -2.93
C THR A 54 6.54 -6.60 -3.33
N PRO A 55 5.59 -7.24 -4.03
CA PRO A 55 4.27 -6.67 -4.28
C PRO A 55 3.60 -6.18 -3.00
N LEU A 56 2.79 -5.14 -3.12
CA LEU A 56 2.01 -4.63 -1.99
C LEU A 56 0.84 -5.56 -1.71
N GLU A 57 0.70 -5.94 -0.44
CA GLU A 57 -0.42 -6.78 0.01
C GLU A 57 -1.43 -5.96 0.82
N TYR A 58 -2.71 -6.20 0.57
CA TYR A 58 -3.80 -5.61 1.36
C TYR A 58 -5.02 -6.54 1.38
N THR A 59 -5.96 -6.28 2.27
CA THR A 59 -7.25 -6.94 2.29
C THR A 59 -8.33 -5.96 1.80
N GLN A 60 -9.05 -6.35 0.75
CA GLN A 60 -10.12 -5.52 0.20
C GLN A 60 -11.18 -5.26 1.28
N GLY A 61 -11.49 -3.99 1.51
CA GLY A 61 -12.50 -3.57 2.49
C GLY A 61 -12.00 -3.38 3.92
N ASP A 62 -10.69 -3.55 4.21
CA ASP A 62 -10.12 -3.33 5.56
C ASP A 62 -9.90 -1.84 5.91
N GLY A 63 -10.14 -0.94 4.96
CA GLY A 63 -10.01 0.51 5.12
C GLY A 63 -8.58 1.04 5.15
N LYS A 64 -7.57 0.21 4.96
CA LYS A 64 -6.16 0.63 4.93
C LYS A 64 -5.72 1.16 3.58
N MET A 65 -6.37 0.71 2.51
CA MET A 65 -6.14 1.20 1.15
C MET A 65 -6.91 2.51 0.92
N ILE A 66 -6.33 3.44 0.15
CA ILE A 66 -7.04 4.66 -0.27
C ILE A 66 -8.33 4.29 -1.00
N PRO A 67 -9.48 4.91 -0.65
CA PRO A 67 -10.79 4.47 -1.12
C PRO A 67 -10.93 4.44 -2.64
N GLY A 68 -10.38 5.45 -3.33
CA GLY A 68 -10.44 5.52 -4.78
C GLY A 68 -9.69 4.37 -5.47
N LEU A 69 -8.57 3.92 -4.89
CA LEU A 69 -7.82 2.78 -5.42
C LEU A 69 -8.56 1.47 -5.14
N ALA A 70 -8.99 1.24 -3.90
CA ALA A 70 -9.70 0.02 -3.51
C ALA A 70 -10.92 -0.25 -4.41
N ARG A 71 -11.75 0.77 -4.67
CA ARG A 71 -12.91 0.64 -5.59
C ARG A 71 -12.51 0.30 -7.01
N GLN A 72 -11.40 0.84 -7.49
CA GLN A 72 -10.93 0.60 -8.86
C GLN A 72 -10.31 -0.79 -9.05
N LEU A 73 -9.88 -1.44 -7.97
CA LEU A 73 -9.33 -2.79 -7.99
C LEU A 73 -10.40 -3.87 -7.89
N GLU A 74 -11.59 -3.54 -7.39
CA GLU A 74 -12.70 -4.48 -7.24
C GLU A 74 -13.06 -5.13 -8.57
N GLY A 75 -13.29 -6.45 -8.57
CA GLY A 75 -13.59 -7.25 -9.75
C GLY A 75 -12.41 -7.65 -10.61
N LEU A 76 -11.21 -7.11 -10.37
CA LEU A 76 -9.99 -7.55 -11.08
C LEU A 76 -9.55 -8.93 -10.60
N LYS A 77 -8.79 -9.64 -11.44
CA LYS A 77 -8.28 -10.99 -11.20
C LYS A 77 -6.76 -10.99 -11.23
N ALA A 78 -6.16 -12.06 -10.74
CA ALA A 78 -4.72 -12.28 -10.89
C ALA A 78 -4.30 -12.23 -12.36
N GLY A 79 -3.24 -11.48 -12.66
CA GLY A 79 -2.74 -11.23 -14.02
C GLY A 79 -3.29 -9.97 -14.68
N ASP A 80 -4.39 -9.39 -14.18
CA ASP A 80 -4.95 -8.16 -14.74
C ASP A 80 -4.01 -6.97 -14.55
N GLU A 81 -3.96 -6.13 -15.57
CA GLU A 81 -3.25 -4.85 -15.54
C GLU A 81 -4.23 -3.70 -15.73
N LYS A 82 -4.09 -2.65 -14.94
CA LYS A 82 -4.99 -1.49 -15.01
C LYS A 82 -4.25 -0.20 -14.71
N SER A 83 -4.55 0.83 -15.48
CA SER A 83 -4.19 2.22 -15.16
C SER A 83 -5.35 2.86 -14.39
N VAL A 84 -5.05 3.41 -13.22
CA VAL A 84 -6.05 3.97 -12.29
C VAL A 84 -5.66 5.40 -11.98
N VAL A 85 -6.60 6.32 -12.12
CA VAL A 85 -6.47 7.71 -11.71
C VAL A 85 -7.30 7.93 -10.45
N VAL A 86 -6.65 8.36 -9.38
CA VAL A 86 -7.33 8.65 -8.10
C VAL A 86 -7.22 10.14 -7.81
N LYS A 87 -8.38 10.79 -7.67
CA LYS A 87 -8.46 12.21 -7.34
C LYS A 87 -8.11 12.44 -5.87
N PRO A 88 -7.68 13.65 -5.48
CA PRO A 88 -7.32 13.95 -4.08
C PRO A 88 -8.40 13.57 -3.08
N GLU A 89 -9.66 13.83 -3.39
CA GLU A 89 -10.82 13.59 -2.50
C GLU A 89 -11.01 12.09 -2.18
N GLU A 90 -10.54 11.22 -3.09
CA GLU A 90 -10.63 9.76 -2.98
C GLU A 90 -9.30 9.13 -2.51
N ALA A 91 -8.29 9.96 -2.19
CA ALA A 91 -6.97 9.57 -1.75
C ALA A 91 -6.65 10.20 -0.37
N TYR A 92 -5.79 11.22 -0.36
CA TYR A 92 -5.30 11.87 0.86
C TYR A 92 -6.01 13.20 1.16
N GLY A 93 -7.07 13.53 0.42
CA GLY A 93 -7.82 14.77 0.56
C GLY A 93 -7.07 16.00 0.04
N SER A 94 -7.72 17.16 0.16
CA SER A 94 -7.11 18.45 -0.11
C SER A 94 -6.19 18.87 1.04
N PRO A 95 -5.14 19.66 0.78
CA PRO A 95 -4.32 20.21 1.86
C PRO A 95 -5.17 21.01 2.85
N ASN A 96 -5.00 20.74 4.12
CA ASN A 96 -5.69 21.46 5.20
C ASN A 96 -4.79 22.57 5.75
N PRO A 97 -5.12 23.85 5.57
CA PRO A 97 -4.34 24.95 6.11
C PRO A 97 -4.18 24.88 7.65
N SER A 98 -5.17 24.33 8.36
CA SER A 98 -5.10 24.14 9.80
C SER A 98 -4.11 23.06 10.25
N ALA A 99 -3.59 22.25 9.33
CA ALA A 99 -2.52 21.29 9.60
C ALA A 99 -1.13 21.93 9.52
N ILE A 100 -1.03 23.22 9.16
CA ILE A 100 0.23 23.96 9.21
C ILE A 100 0.37 24.57 10.62
N ARG A 101 1.51 24.29 11.27
CA ARG A 101 1.79 24.73 12.65
C ARG A 101 3.04 25.58 12.69
N GLU A 102 2.98 26.69 13.44
CA GLU A 102 4.18 27.44 13.80
C GLU A 102 4.90 26.76 14.97
N VAL A 103 6.18 26.53 14.82
CA VAL A 103 7.05 25.93 15.84
C VAL A 103 8.31 26.78 15.95
N PRO A 104 8.71 27.20 17.19
CA PRO A 104 9.96 27.88 17.39
C PRO A 104 11.15 27.06 16.88
N LEU A 105 12.10 27.69 16.18
CA LEU A 105 13.31 27.01 15.70
C LEU A 105 14.12 26.35 16.81
N SER A 106 14.02 26.90 18.04
CA SER A 106 14.68 26.33 19.23
C SER A 106 14.14 24.97 19.65
N GLN A 107 12.94 24.58 19.18
CA GLN A 107 12.34 23.26 19.44
C GLN A 107 12.65 22.23 18.35
N LEU A 108 13.27 22.65 17.26
CA LEU A 108 13.71 21.77 16.20
C LEU A 108 15.15 21.32 16.41
N PRO A 109 15.54 20.15 15.87
CA PRO A 109 16.93 19.72 15.89
C PRO A 109 17.85 20.80 15.25
N SER A 110 18.92 21.15 15.93
CA SER A 110 19.89 22.11 15.41
C SER A 110 20.81 21.53 14.32
N GLN A 111 20.90 20.19 14.24
CA GLN A 111 21.68 19.47 13.25
C GLN A 111 20.85 18.32 12.63
N PRO A 112 20.69 18.28 11.31
CA PRO A 112 21.13 19.32 10.35
C PRO A 112 20.30 20.60 10.55
N LYS A 113 20.88 21.76 10.20
CA LYS A 113 20.20 23.07 10.30
C LYS A 113 18.87 23.02 9.56
N PRO A 114 17.76 23.41 10.18
CA PRO A 114 16.44 23.44 9.56
C PRO A 114 16.43 24.23 8.24
N GLN A 115 15.86 23.66 7.20
CA GLN A 115 15.74 24.27 5.87
C GLN A 115 14.34 24.05 5.33
N VAL A 116 13.86 25.00 4.52
CA VAL A 116 12.58 24.85 3.80
C VAL A 116 12.63 23.61 2.91
N GLY A 117 11.57 22.81 2.93
CA GLY A 117 11.47 21.54 2.21
C GLY A 117 11.98 20.32 3.00
N MET A 118 12.70 20.51 4.10
CA MET A 118 13.22 19.41 4.92
C MET A 118 12.05 18.60 5.50
N MET A 119 12.18 17.26 5.42
CA MET A 119 11.26 16.33 6.09
C MET A 119 11.69 16.08 7.52
N LEU A 120 10.76 16.16 8.43
CA LEU A 120 10.91 15.89 9.85
C LEU A 120 10.00 14.74 10.27
N GLN A 121 10.35 14.06 11.33
CA GLN A 121 9.44 13.18 12.06
C GLN A 121 8.96 13.89 13.29
N VAL A 122 7.67 14.14 13.37
CA VAL A 122 7.03 14.77 14.55
C VAL A 122 6.21 13.72 15.29
N GLN A 123 6.25 13.80 16.61
CA GLN A 123 5.52 12.89 17.49
C GLN A 123 4.38 13.64 18.16
N ASN A 124 3.19 13.03 18.15
CA ASN A 124 2.06 13.56 18.91
C ASN A 124 2.14 13.17 20.41
N LYS A 125 1.19 13.66 21.19
CA LYS A 125 1.11 13.38 22.64
C LYS A 125 0.86 11.89 22.95
N GLN A 126 0.37 11.12 21.98
CA GLN A 126 0.14 9.68 22.10
C GLN A 126 1.35 8.84 21.65
N GLY A 127 2.48 9.48 21.30
CA GLY A 127 3.68 8.80 20.87
C GLY A 127 3.69 8.37 19.39
N GLN A 128 2.65 8.69 18.63
CA GLN A 128 2.59 8.37 17.21
C GLN A 128 3.49 9.31 16.40
N VAL A 129 4.26 8.76 15.49
CA VAL A 129 5.21 9.50 14.66
C VAL A 129 4.59 9.76 13.29
N PHE A 130 4.65 10.99 12.82
CA PHE A 130 4.15 11.43 11.52
C PHE A 130 5.26 12.14 10.75
N PRO A 131 5.32 11.94 9.43
CA PRO A 131 6.17 12.78 8.60
C PRO A 131 5.59 14.20 8.54
N ALA A 132 6.44 15.19 8.62
CA ALA A 132 6.11 16.58 8.48
C ALA A 132 7.15 17.29 7.63
N ARG A 133 6.77 18.36 6.96
CA ARG A 133 7.69 19.12 6.12
C ARG A 133 7.82 20.55 6.64
N ILE A 134 9.02 21.10 6.62
CA ILE A 134 9.23 22.53 6.84
C ILE A 134 8.74 23.27 5.58
N ALA A 135 7.58 23.92 5.69
CA ALA A 135 6.99 24.67 4.58
C ALA A 135 7.64 26.05 4.40
N ASP A 136 7.99 26.71 5.50
CA ASP A 136 8.61 28.04 5.51
C ASP A 136 9.40 28.25 6.81
N ILE A 137 10.34 29.19 6.79
CA ILE A 137 11.09 29.63 7.98
C ILE A 137 11.04 31.16 8.05
N LYS A 138 10.50 31.69 9.13
CA LYS A 138 10.38 33.14 9.38
C LYS A 138 11.05 33.47 10.71
N SER A 139 12.11 34.30 10.64
CA SER A 139 12.85 34.76 11.82
C SER A 139 13.27 33.63 12.76
N ASP A 140 12.52 33.42 13.84
CA ASP A 140 12.77 32.44 14.90
C ASP A 140 11.80 31.24 14.89
N LYS A 141 10.92 31.17 13.86
CA LYS A 141 9.89 30.13 13.74
C LYS A 141 9.97 29.38 12.41
N ALA A 142 9.59 28.12 12.43
CA ALA A 142 9.33 27.31 11.25
C ALA A 142 7.83 27.02 11.11
N MET A 143 7.35 27.07 9.89
CA MET A 143 6.00 26.59 9.52
C MET A 143 6.11 25.12 9.20
N ILE A 144 5.54 24.27 10.04
CA ILE A 144 5.56 22.82 9.89
C ILE A 144 4.25 22.37 9.26
N ASP A 145 4.33 21.81 8.08
CA ASP A 145 3.20 21.24 7.33
C ASP A 145 3.04 19.76 7.70
N LEU A 146 1.93 19.44 8.35
CA LEU A 146 1.54 18.10 8.78
C LEU A 146 0.62 17.40 7.76
N ASN A 147 0.31 18.03 6.63
CA ASN A 147 -0.45 17.37 5.58
C ASN A 147 0.33 16.20 5.00
N HIS A 148 -0.43 15.21 4.51
CA HIS A 148 0.21 14.14 3.76
C HIS A 148 0.95 14.70 2.54
N PRO A 149 2.18 14.26 2.21
CA PRO A 149 2.95 14.80 1.08
C PRO A 149 2.24 14.75 -0.28
N LEU A 150 1.27 13.83 -0.41
CA LEU A 150 0.44 13.67 -1.62
C LEU A 150 -0.96 14.29 -1.49
N ALA A 151 -1.26 15.03 -0.42
CA ALA A 151 -2.52 15.75 -0.28
C ALA A 151 -2.67 16.77 -1.42
N GLY A 152 -3.85 16.87 -2.00
CA GLY A 152 -4.14 17.74 -3.16
C GLY A 152 -3.57 17.25 -4.49
N LYS A 153 -2.94 16.08 -4.53
CA LYS A 153 -2.35 15.53 -5.74
C LYS A 153 -3.26 14.48 -6.37
N THR A 154 -3.37 14.52 -7.70
CA THR A 154 -3.96 13.41 -8.47
C THR A 154 -2.91 12.30 -8.60
N LEU A 155 -3.31 11.09 -8.23
CA LEU A 155 -2.45 9.92 -8.22
C LEU A 155 -2.72 9.08 -9.46
N ASN A 156 -1.69 8.78 -10.23
CA ASN A 156 -1.78 7.92 -11.40
C ASN A 156 -1.05 6.62 -11.11
N PHE A 157 -1.80 5.54 -10.99
CA PHE A 157 -1.25 4.21 -10.76
C PHE A 157 -1.25 3.39 -12.05
N LYS A 158 -0.16 2.71 -12.32
CA LYS A 158 -0.14 1.51 -13.17
C LYS A 158 -0.07 0.30 -12.24
N ILE A 159 -1.00 -0.62 -12.39
CA ILE A 159 -1.17 -1.74 -11.45
C ILE A 159 -1.17 -3.04 -12.23
N LYS A 160 -0.57 -4.07 -11.64
CA LYS A 160 -0.65 -5.46 -12.06
C LYS A 160 -1.02 -6.32 -10.87
N ILE A 161 -2.16 -7.01 -10.95
CA ILE A 161 -2.60 -7.94 -9.90
C ILE A 161 -1.72 -9.18 -9.97
N VAL A 162 -1.09 -9.54 -8.85
CA VAL A 162 -0.20 -10.71 -8.75
C VAL A 162 -0.96 -11.92 -8.24
N SER A 163 -1.75 -11.74 -7.19
CA SER A 163 -2.58 -12.82 -6.63
C SER A 163 -3.83 -12.28 -5.94
N VAL A 164 -4.86 -13.12 -5.90
CA VAL A 164 -6.13 -12.88 -5.18
C VAL A 164 -6.47 -14.17 -4.42
N THR A 165 -6.68 -14.07 -3.09
CA THR A 165 -7.03 -15.19 -2.20
C THR A 165 -8.08 -14.79 -1.18
#